data_8fbd7713ebfde1f656a09a2af5b20142
#
_entry.id   8fbd7713ebfde1f656a09a2af5b20142
#
_cell.length_a   1.000
_cell.length_b   1.000
_cell.length_c   1.000
_cell.angle_alpha   90.00
_cell.angle_beta   90.00
_cell.angle_gamma   90.00
#
_symmetry.space_group_name_H-M   'P 1'
#
loop_
_entity.id
_entity.type
_entity.pdbx_description
1 polymer ?
#
loop_
_entity_poly.entity_id
_entity_poly.type
_entity_poly.pdbx_seq_one_letter_code
_entity_poly.pdbx_strand_id
1 'polypeptide(L)'
;MSFVEKNWILFIALFVSGAMILWPLVQRRLSPIKEIGTLNVTHLINHQNAVLLDVREPNEFKGGKLPDAVHIPLSQLKERAGELAKMTSRPVVVYCGLGRRARSAGPVLANAGFGSIYMLSGGHKAWKDAGLPLEAVAAAA
;
A
#
# COMPACT_ATOMS: atom_id res chain seq x y z
N MET A 1 -6.10 -41.92 -31.09
CA MET A 1 -5.62 -40.87 -30.19
C MET A 1 -6.12 -39.51 -30.66
N SER A 2 -6.78 -38.80 -29.79
CA SER A 2 -7.25 -37.46 -30.13
C SER A 2 -6.08 -36.49 -30.25
N PHE A 3 -6.26 -35.39 -31.00
CA PHE A 3 -5.25 -34.34 -31.14
C PHE A 3 -4.79 -33.80 -29.79
N VAL A 4 -5.69 -33.71 -28.84
CA VAL A 4 -5.42 -33.22 -27.47
C VAL A 4 -4.49 -34.16 -26.71
N GLU A 5 -4.66 -35.46 -26.81
CA GLU A 5 -3.81 -36.46 -26.14
C GLU A 5 -2.37 -36.41 -26.64
N LYS A 6 -2.20 -36.16 -27.93
CA LYS A 6 -0.88 -36.05 -28.53
C LYS A 6 -0.14 -34.76 -28.19
N ASN A 7 -0.89 -33.68 -27.93
CA ASN A 7 -0.34 -32.34 -27.73
C ASN A 7 -0.62 -31.73 -26.35
N TRP A 8 -0.93 -32.55 -25.37
CA TRP A 8 -1.33 -32.11 -24.02
C TRP A 8 -0.31 -31.17 -23.37
N ILE A 9 0.99 -31.36 -23.65
CA ILE A 9 2.07 -30.51 -23.13
C ILE A 9 1.92 -29.07 -23.65
N LEU A 10 1.50 -28.90 -24.92
CA LEU A 10 1.26 -27.57 -25.48
C LEU A 10 0.06 -26.88 -24.81
N PHE A 11 -0.97 -27.63 -24.46
CA PHE A 11 -2.12 -27.07 -23.73
C PHE A 11 -1.74 -26.64 -22.31
N ILE A 12 -0.92 -27.43 -21.63
CA ILE A 12 -0.39 -27.04 -20.31
C ILE A 12 0.48 -25.78 -20.42
N ALA A 13 1.40 -25.72 -21.39
CA ALA A 13 2.24 -24.56 -21.61
C ALA A 13 1.42 -23.29 -21.91
N LEU A 14 0.36 -23.42 -22.72
CA LEU A 14 -0.57 -22.34 -23.01
C LEU A 14 -1.31 -21.87 -21.76
N PHE A 15 -1.82 -22.80 -20.95
CA PHE A 15 -2.52 -22.50 -19.72
C PHE A 15 -1.62 -21.82 -18.68
N VAL A 16 -0.40 -22.34 -18.49
CA VAL A 16 0.56 -21.76 -17.55
C VAL A 16 0.98 -20.35 -17.98
N SER A 17 1.26 -20.16 -19.28
CA SER A 17 1.62 -18.81 -19.77
C SER A 17 0.47 -17.82 -19.64
N GLY A 18 -0.77 -18.25 -19.95
CA GLY A 18 -1.96 -17.43 -19.74
C GLY A 18 -2.19 -17.08 -18.27
N ALA A 19 -2.01 -18.05 -17.38
CA ALA A 19 -2.11 -17.84 -15.94
C ALA A 19 -1.05 -16.86 -15.43
N MET A 20 0.21 -16.96 -15.93
CA MET A 20 1.27 -16.03 -15.57
C MET A 20 0.97 -14.58 -15.97
N ILE A 21 0.33 -14.39 -17.13
CA ILE A 21 -0.04 -13.04 -17.62
C ILE A 21 -1.23 -12.48 -16.83
N LEU A 22 -2.22 -13.33 -16.51
CA LEU A 22 -3.44 -12.89 -15.84
C LEU A 22 -3.29 -12.77 -14.32
N TRP A 23 -2.35 -13.50 -13.73
CA TRP A 23 -2.16 -13.54 -12.28
C TRP A 23 -1.98 -12.16 -11.62
N PRO A 24 -1.13 -11.27 -12.14
CA PRO A 24 -0.99 -9.93 -11.55
C PRO A 24 -2.27 -9.09 -11.65
N LEU A 25 -3.08 -9.29 -12.70
CA LEU A 25 -4.37 -8.59 -12.83
C LEU A 25 -5.38 -9.07 -11.78
N VAL A 26 -5.42 -10.37 -11.53
CA VAL A 26 -6.27 -10.95 -10.51
C VAL A 26 -5.84 -10.50 -9.12
N GLN A 27 -4.54 -10.52 -8.83
CA GLN A 27 -4.01 -10.06 -7.55
C GLN A 27 -4.33 -8.58 -7.29
N ARG A 28 -4.27 -7.74 -8.31
CA ARG A 28 -4.62 -6.31 -8.16
C ARG A 28 -6.10 -6.12 -7.78
N ARG A 29 -6.99 -6.93 -8.32
CA ARG A 29 -8.44 -6.88 -7.98
C ARG A 29 -8.76 -7.45 -6.61
N LEU A 30 -7.99 -8.43 -6.17
CA LEU A 30 -8.17 -9.07 -4.87
C LEU A 30 -7.38 -8.38 -3.75
N SER A 31 -6.55 -7.39 -4.10
CA SER A 31 -5.79 -6.66 -3.11
C SER A 31 -6.72 -5.87 -2.17
N PRO A 32 -6.53 -5.98 -0.86
CA PRO A 32 -7.31 -5.21 0.10
C PRO A 32 -6.99 -3.72 0.09
N ILE A 33 -5.97 -3.31 -0.64
CA ILE A 33 -5.51 -1.91 -0.71
C ILE A 33 -5.88 -1.27 -2.05
N LYS A 34 -6.49 -0.08 -1.99
CA LYS A 34 -6.86 0.72 -3.16
C LYS A 34 -5.92 1.90 -3.32
N GLU A 35 -5.44 2.11 -4.54
CA GLU A 35 -4.60 3.24 -4.88
C GLU A 35 -5.46 4.48 -5.16
N ILE A 36 -5.14 5.60 -4.50
CA ILE A 36 -5.84 6.87 -4.66
C ILE A 36 -4.85 8.04 -4.78
N GLY A 37 -5.29 9.12 -5.40
CA GLY A 37 -4.47 10.32 -5.58
C GLY A 37 -4.49 11.26 -4.36
N THR A 38 -3.65 12.29 -4.41
CA THR A 38 -3.47 13.27 -3.34
C THR A 38 -4.76 13.99 -2.93
N LEU A 39 -5.61 14.33 -3.89
CA LEU A 39 -6.90 14.99 -3.62
C LEU A 39 -7.83 14.09 -2.80
N ASN A 40 -7.91 12.82 -3.16
CA ASN A 40 -8.73 11.86 -2.42
C ASN A 40 -8.19 11.60 -1.02
N VAL A 41 -6.87 11.56 -0.86
CA VAL A 41 -6.23 11.44 0.45
C VAL A 41 -6.57 12.66 1.32
N THR A 42 -6.47 13.86 0.77
CA THR A 42 -6.83 15.08 1.49
C THR A 42 -8.29 15.07 1.92
N HIS A 43 -9.19 14.61 1.04
CA HIS A 43 -10.60 14.45 1.37
C HIS A 43 -10.82 13.46 2.53
N LEU A 44 -10.15 12.32 2.50
CA LEU A 44 -10.23 11.32 3.58
C LEU A 44 -9.72 11.86 4.92
N ILE A 45 -8.64 12.63 4.90
CA ILE A 45 -8.10 13.28 6.11
C ILE A 45 -9.12 14.24 6.70
N ASN A 46 -9.70 15.08 5.88
CA ASN A 46 -10.57 16.16 6.33
C ASN A 46 -11.97 15.67 6.75
N HIS A 47 -12.52 14.65 6.10
CA HIS A 47 -13.89 14.21 6.31
C HIS A 47 -14.04 12.90 7.06
N GLN A 48 -13.05 12.03 7.02
CA GLN A 48 -13.11 10.71 7.65
C GLN A 48 -12.02 10.49 8.69
N ASN A 49 -11.23 11.52 8.99
CA ASN A 49 -10.15 11.44 9.96
C ASN A 49 -9.17 10.28 9.66
N ALA A 50 -8.78 10.13 8.39
CA ALA A 50 -7.91 9.05 7.96
C ALA A 50 -6.57 9.04 8.68
N VAL A 51 -6.09 7.84 9.00
CA VAL A 51 -4.74 7.63 9.54
C VAL A 51 -3.76 7.61 8.40
N LEU A 52 -2.69 8.39 8.49
CA LEU A 52 -1.58 8.33 7.55
C LEU A 52 -0.48 7.44 8.10
N LEU A 53 -0.10 6.42 7.36
CA LEU A 53 0.95 5.48 7.74
C LEU A 53 2.11 5.57 6.78
N ASP A 54 3.25 6.00 7.31
CA ASP A 54 4.51 6.06 6.59
C ASP A 54 5.29 4.76 6.77
N VAL A 55 5.50 4.04 5.68
CA VAL A 55 6.23 2.75 5.68
C VAL A 55 7.64 2.88 5.09
N ARG A 56 8.14 4.12 4.94
CA ARG A 56 9.51 4.36 4.47
C ARG A 56 10.53 3.90 5.51
N GLU A 57 11.74 3.66 5.04
CA GLU A 57 12.85 3.41 5.94
C GLU A 57 13.23 4.68 6.73
N PRO A 58 13.83 4.54 7.93
CA PRO A 58 14.16 5.71 8.77
C PRO A 58 14.99 6.77 8.07
N ASN A 59 15.87 6.39 7.15
CA ASN A 59 16.70 7.33 6.39
C ASN A 59 15.88 8.23 5.45
N GLU A 60 14.82 7.68 4.84
CA GLU A 60 13.91 8.44 3.96
C GLU A 60 12.99 9.35 4.77
N PHE A 61 12.64 8.94 5.97
CA PHE A 61 11.74 9.66 6.87
C PHE A 61 12.31 11.00 7.35
N LYS A 62 13.61 11.12 7.46
CA LYS A 62 14.30 12.33 7.93
C LYS A 62 14.03 13.58 7.08
N GLY A 63 13.64 13.41 5.81
CA GLY A 63 13.34 14.50 4.89
C GLY A 63 11.96 15.13 5.06
N GLY A 64 11.21 14.74 6.07
CA GLY A 64 9.84 15.21 6.32
C GLY A 64 8.79 14.10 6.10
N LYS A 65 7.63 14.32 6.68
CA LYS A 65 6.49 13.38 6.61
C LYS A 65 5.20 14.11 6.26
N LEU A 66 4.17 13.36 5.88
CA LEU A 66 2.82 13.91 5.79
C LEU A 66 2.32 14.30 7.19
N PRO A 67 1.41 15.30 7.29
CA PRO A 67 0.94 15.78 8.59
C PRO A 67 0.34 14.65 9.44
N ASP A 68 0.74 14.58 10.70
CA ASP A 68 0.29 13.58 11.68
C ASP A 68 0.51 12.13 11.28
N ALA A 69 1.42 11.86 10.35
CA ALA A 69 1.71 10.50 9.90
C ALA A 69 2.39 9.67 11.00
N VAL A 70 1.89 8.45 11.17
CA VAL A 70 2.54 7.44 12.02
C VAL A 70 3.63 6.76 11.20
N HIS A 71 4.83 6.66 11.73
CA HIS A 71 5.95 6.01 11.07
C HIS A 71 6.18 4.61 11.60
N ILE A 72 5.95 3.63 10.76
CA ILE A 72 6.31 2.22 10.99
C ILE A 72 6.95 1.70 9.72
N PRO A 73 8.27 1.47 9.68
CA PRO A 73 8.93 0.92 8.49
C PRO A 73 8.29 -0.39 8.04
N LEU A 74 8.21 -0.60 6.73
CA LEU A 74 7.56 -1.80 6.17
C LEU A 74 8.15 -3.10 6.74
N SER A 75 9.46 -3.14 6.97
CA SER A 75 10.16 -4.28 7.57
C SER A 75 9.69 -4.63 9.00
N GLN A 76 9.15 -3.64 9.71
CA GLN A 76 8.68 -3.79 11.10
C GLN A 76 7.15 -3.81 11.21
N LEU A 77 6.44 -3.56 10.12
CA LEU A 77 4.98 -3.36 10.16
C LEU A 77 4.23 -4.58 10.70
N LYS A 78 4.63 -5.78 10.30
CA LYS A 78 4.00 -7.02 10.76
C LYS A 78 4.07 -7.19 12.27
N GLU A 79 5.21 -6.86 12.86
CA GLU A 79 5.44 -6.97 14.31
C GLU A 79 4.80 -5.83 15.09
N ARG A 80 4.75 -4.64 14.49
CA ARG A 80 4.27 -3.41 15.12
C ARG A 80 2.83 -3.03 14.78
N ALA A 81 2.14 -3.84 14.00
CA ALA A 81 0.75 -3.56 13.60
C ALA A 81 -0.20 -3.41 14.80
N GLY A 82 0.11 -4.02 15.93
CA GLY A 82 -0.63 -3.86 17.18
C GLY A 82 -0.69 -2.42 17.72
N GLU A 83 0.30 -1.59 17.38
CA GLU A 83 0.31 -0.17 17.74
C GLU A 83 -0.82 0.62 17.07
N LEU A 84 -1.38 0.08 15.99
CA LEU A 84 -2.48 0.67 15.22
C LEU A 84 -3.86 0.15 15.63
N ALA A 85 -3.94 -0.76 16.60
CA ALA A 85 -5.18 -1.43 16.99
C ALA A 85 -6.31 -0.47 17.38
N LYS A 86 -5.98 0.67 17.98
CA LYS A 86 -6.95 1.70 18.39
C LYS A 86 -7.49 2.54 17.23
N MET A 87 -6.88 2.44 16.06
CA MET A 87 -7.18 3.29 14.90
C MET A 87 -7.92 2.51 13.81
N THR A 88 -8.27 1.24 14.02
CA THR A 88 -8.83 0.35 12.99
C THR A 88 -10.22 0.75 12.50
N SER A 89 -10.94 1.56 13.25
CA SER A 89 -12.24 2.13 12.85
C SER A 89 -12.12 3.26 11.81
N ARG A 90 -10.92 3.81 11.63
CA ARG A 90 -10.63 4.90 10.71
C ARG A 90 -10.05 4.35 9.40
N PRO A 91 -10.28 5.01 8.24
CA PRO A 91 -9.54 4.67 7.04
C PRO A 91 -8.04 4.86 7.27
N VAL A 92 -7.22 3.99 6.69
CA VAL A 92 -5.78 4.13 6.71
C VAL A 92 -5.26 4.39 5.30
N VAL A 93 -4.40 5.37 5.16
CA VAL A 93 -3.69 5.69 3.92
C VAL A 93 -2.22 5.40 4.13
N VAL A 94 -1.72 4.40 3.41
CA VAL A 94 -0.31 3.99 3.47
C VAL A 94 0.45 4.71 2.37
N TYR A 95 1.64 5.18 2.67
CA TYR A 95 2.51 5.73 1.65
C TYR A 95 3.97 5.36 1.88
N CYS A 96 4.73 5.33 0.81
CA CYS A 96 6.18 5.21 0.81
C CYS A 96 6.80 6.30 -0.07
N GLY A 97 8.09 6.22 -0.39
CA GLY A 97 8.75 7.23 -1.23
C GLY A 97 8.10 7.41 -2.60
N LEU A 98 7.91 6.32 -3.33
CA LEU A 98 7.41 6.29 -4.72
C LEU A 98 6.11 5.48 -4.92
N GLY A 99 5.51 4.95 -3.87
CA GLY A 99 4.22 4.28 -3.92
C GLY A 99 4.24 2.76 -4.12
N ARG A 100 5.35 2.13 -4.46
CA ARG A 100 5.40 0.69 -4.75
C ARG A 100 5.41 -0.20 -3.51
N ARG A 101 6.24 0.14 -2.53
CA ARG A 101 6.41 -0.64 -1.29
C ARG A 101 5.17 -0.65 -0.41
N ALA A 102 4.41 0.43 -0.43
CA ALA A 102 3.20 0.58 0.38
C ALA A 102 2.14 -0.48 0.07
N ARG A 103 2.11 -1.01 -1.15
CA ARG A 103 1.15 -2.06 -1.54
C ARG A 103 1.28 -3.32 -0.68
N SER A 104 2.48 -3.65 -0.28
CA SER A 104 2.75 -4.82 0.58
C SER A 104 2.20 -4.69 2.00
N ALA A 105 1.86 -3.48 2.41
CA ALA A 105 1.24 -3.23 3.72
C ALA A 105 -0.24 -3.63 3.77
N GLY A 106 -0.91 -3.72 2.62
CA GLY A 106 -2.35 -4.00 2.55
C GLY A 106 -2.78 -5.25 3.32
N PRO A 107 -2.22 -6.43 3.06
CA PRO A 107 -2.58 -7.65 3.78
C PRO A 107 -2.31 -7.56 5.29
N VAL A 108 -1.21 -6.93 5.69
CA VAL A 108 -0.86 -6.77 7.10
C VAL A 108 -1.89 -5.91 7.83
N LEU A 109 -2.30 -4.81 7.22
CA LEU A 109 -3.30 -3.90 7.79
C LEU A 109 -4.70 -4.53 7.79
N ALA A 110 -5.06 -5.29 6.76
CA ALA A 110 -6.31 -6.03 6.75
C ALA A 110 -6.38 -7.05 7.90
N ASN A 111 -5.31 -7.77 8.15
CA ASN A 111 -5.20 -8.69 9.29
C ASN A 111 -5.23 -7.97 10.65
N ALA A 112 -4.78 -6.72 10.70
CA ALA A 112 -4.83 -5.90 11.91
C ALA A 112 -6.23 -5.35 12.23
N GLY A 113 -7.19 -5.47 11.30
CA GLY A 113 -8.59 -5.08 11.50
C GLY A 113 -9.04 -3.84 10.74
N PHE A 114 -8.21 -3.24 9.89
CA PHE A 114 -8.63 -2.11 9.07
C PHE A 114 -9.60 -2.55 7.96
N GLY A 115 -10.76 -1.90 7.89
CA GLY A 115 -11.77 -2.16 6.87
C GLY A 115 -11.58 -1.36 5.59
N SER A 116 -10.93 -0.20 5.67
CA SER A 116 -10.67 0.70 4.54
C SER A 116 -9.20 1.03 4.45
N ILE A 117 -8.53 0.46 3.46
CA ILE A 117 -7.08 0.58 3.27
C ILE A 117 -6.81 1.21 1.91
N TYR A 118 -6.10 2.32 1.93
CA TYR A 118 -5.73 3.06 0.73
C TYR A 118 -4.22 3.23 0.63
N MET A 119 -3.74 3.43 -0.57
CA MET A 119 -2.34 3.73 -0.85
C MET A 119 -2.26 5.04 -1.63
N LEU A 120 -1.39 5.94 -1.19
CA LEU A 120 -1.14 7.20 -1.91
C LEU A 120 -0.38 6.91 -3.20
N SER A 121 -1.02 7.20 -4.33
CA SER A 121 -0.40 7.08 -5.65
C SER A 121 0.81 8.01 -5.76
N GLY A 122 1.95 7.45 -6.16
CA GLY A 122 3.21 8.18 -6.24
C GLY A 122 3.88 8.50 -4.90
N GLY A 123 3.26 8.13 -3.79
CA GLY A 123 3.81 8.23 -2.44
C GLY A 123 4.17 9.64 -1.99
N HIS A 124 5.16 9.75 -1.11
CA HIS A 124 5.65 11.02 -0.55
C HIS A 124 6.05 12.03 -1.65
N LYS A 125 6.68 11.55 -2.72
CA LYS A 125 7.07 12.39 -3.84
C LYS A 125 5.88 13.08 -4.49
N ALA A 126 4.80 12.35 -4.76
CA ALA A 126 3.59 12.92 -5.36
C ALA A 126 2.94 13.97 -4.45
N TRP A 127 2.92 13.75 -3.15
CA TRP A 127 2.42 14.71 -2.16
C TRP A 127 3.23 16.01 -2.18
N LYS A 128 4.55 15.89 -2.17
CA LYS A 128 5.47 17.03 -2.24
C LYS A 128 5.33 17.80 -3.57
N ASP A 129 5.27 17.08 -4.69
CA ASP A 129 5.14 17.67 -6.03
C ASP A 129 3.80 18.40 -6.21
N ALA A 130 2.76 17.98 -5.50
CA ALA A 130 1.46 18.65 -5.46
C ALA A 130 1.46 19.94 -4.59
N GLY A 131 2.57 20.28 -3.96
CA GLY A 131 2.69 21.47 -3.12
C GLY A 131 1.94 21.38 -1.79
N LEU A 132 1.60 20.17 -1.35
CA LEU A 132 0.88 19.94 -0.09
C LEU A 132 1.83 20.01 1.11
N PRO A 133 1.31 20.39 2.31
CA PRO A 133 2.15 20.61 3.48
C PRO A 133 2.85 19.32 3.94
N LEU A 134 4.09 19.49 4.39
CA LEU A 134 4.90 18.45 5.03
C LEU A 134 5.23 18.89 6.45
N GLU A 135 5.28 17.91 7.33
CA GLU A 135 5.74 18.09 8.72
C GLU A 135 7.23 17.78 8.84
N ALA A 136 7.97 18.64 9.54
CA ALA A 136 9.34 18.31 9.90
C ALA A 136 9.34 17.13 10.89
N VAL A 137 10.25 16.20 10.65
CA VAL A 137 10.46 15.10 11.59
C VAL A 137 11.32 15.65 12.74
N ALA A 138 10.81 15.51 13.96
CA ALA A 138 11.60 15.83 15.13
C ALA A 138 12.90 15.02 15.10
N ALA A 139 14.04 15.68 15.35
CA ALA A 139 15.29 14.98 15.47
C ALA A 139 15.10 13.82 16.46
N ALA A 140 15.44 12.62 16.00
CA ALA A 140 15.33 11.44 16.86
C ALA A 140 16.15 11.67 18.13
N ALA A 141 15.46 11.76 19.22
CA ALA A 141 16.11 11.77 20.52
C ALA A 141 16.73 10.40 20.77
#